data_90c1b589783436465f28eea8ab2156eb
#
_entry.id   90c1b589783436465f28eea8ab2156eb
#
_cell.length_a   1.000
_cell.length_b   1.000
_cell.length_c   1.000
_cell.angle_alpha   90.00
_cell.angle_beta   90.00
_cell.angle_gamma   90.00
#
_symmetry.space_group_name_H-M   'P 1'
#
loop_
_entity.id
_entity.type
_entity.pdbx_description
1 polymer ?
#
loop_
_entity_poly.entity_id
_entity_poly.type
_entity_poly.pdbx_seq_one_letter_code
_entity_poly.pdbx_strand_id
1 'polypeptide(L)'
;MAYSVLLVEDDEQIREVITDYFAAKDGVISVETAADGDKGMELIHNNEYDLILLDVMLPGTDGFSLCRYIRAESSVPILFLTARGREEDKLYGYDLGCDDYMVKPFSLAELYAKVNAILKRSKGMTVSKVMTCGKISLDPVKMTVMADGNAVELPPKEYEILKYLMEHKDCVVGRDTLLDRVWGYDYFGADRVVDNHIKKLRKAMGTAGSQIKTVISKGYKLTD
;
A
#
# COMPACT_ATOMS: atom_id res chain seq x y z
N MET A 1 -9.51 -17.75 0.22
CA MET A 1 -8.25 -18.31 -0.35
C MET A 1 -7.13 -17.93 0.58
N ALA A 2 -6.26 -18.87 0.93
CA ALA A 2 -5.06 -18.58 1.72
C ALA A 2 -3.97 -18.03 0.79
N TYR A 3 -3.16 -17.09 1.27
CA TYR A 3 -1.96 -16.62 0.57
C TYR A 3 -0.83 -17.61 0.79
N SER A 4 -0.07 -17.91 -0.26
CA SER A 4 1.16 -18.71 -0.19
C SER A 4 2.36 -17.78 -0.07
N VAL A 5 3.10 -17.88 1.03
CA VAL A 5 4.30 -17.08 1.32
C VAL A 5 5.49 -18.01 1.45
N LEU A 6 6.58 -17.73 0.74
CA LEU A 6 7.86 -18.39 0.95
C LEU A 6 8.71 -17.58 1.90
N LEU A 7 9.30 -18.21 2.90
CA LEU A 7 10.30 -17.63 3.81
C LEU A 7 11.64 -18.32 3.58
N VAL A 8 12.62 -17.57 3.08
CA VAL A 8 14.01 -18.04 2.90
C VAL A 8 14.88 -17.38 3.98
N GLU A 9 15.30 -18.16 4.95
CA GLU A 9 15.97 -17.72 6.17
C GLU A 9 16.81 -18.89 6.70
N ASP A 10 18.07 -18.68 7.06
CA ASP A 10 18.96 -19.74 7.55
C ASP A 10 18.79 -20.05 9.04
N ASP A 11 18.36 -19.07 9.84
CA ASP A 11 18.10 -19.26 11.26
C ASP A 11 16.78 -20.02 11.50
N GLU A 12 16.89 -21.24 12.02
CA GLU A 12 15.75 -22.14 12.31
C GLU A 12 14.78 -21.50 13.30
N GLN A 13 15.27 -20.82 14.34
CA GLN A 13 14.43 -20.19 15.36
C GLN A 13 13.60 -19.05 14.75
N ILE A 14 14.18 -18.27 13.85
CA ILE A 14 13.47 -17.21 13.15
C ILE A 14 12.39 -17.81 12.24
N ARG A 15 12.70 -18.89 11.50
CA ARG A 15 11.71 -19.58 10.66
C ARG A 15 10.54 -20.10 11.49
N GLU A 16 10.81 -20.80 12.61
CA GLU A 16 9.77 -21.33 13.49
C GLU A 16 8.88 -20.22 14.07
N VAL A 17 9.48 -19.19 14.66
CA VAL A 17 8.75 -18.10 15.30
C VAL A 17 7.86 -17.34 14.31
N ILE A 18 8.34 -17.10 13.08
CA ILE A 18 7.53 -16.44 12.03
C ILE A 18 6.39 -17.36 11.60
N THR A 19 6.68 -18.63 11.33
CA THR A 19 5.67 -19.60 10.88
C THR A 19 4.57 -19.77 11.92
N ASP A 20 4.93 -19.98 13.18
CA ASP A 20 3.98 -20.13 14.29
C ASP A 20 3.14 -18.88 14.49
N TYR A 21 3.76 -17.70 14.44
CA TYR A 21 3.05 -16.43 14.59
C TYR A 21 2.02 -16.22 13.47
N PHE A 22 2.37 -16.58 12.23
CA PHE A 22 1.46 -16.44 11.09
C PHE A 22 0.34 -17.48 11.14
N ALA A 23 0.64 -18.72 11.52
CA ALA A 23 -0.35 -19.79 11.70
C ALA A 23 -1.37 -19.47 12.83
N ALA A 24 -0.91 -18.80 13.89
CA ALA A 24 -1.77 -18.38 15.01
C ALA A 24 -2.72 -17.22 14.66
N LYS A 25 -2.56 -16.59 13.51
CA LYS A 25 -3.47 -15.55 12.99
C LYS A 25 -4.60 -16.18 12.20
N ASP A 26 -5.27 -15.45 11.37
CA ASP A 26 -6.55 -15.77 10.72
C ASP A 26 -6.54 -16.98 9.75
N GLY A 27 -5.46 -17.77 9.69
CA GLY A 27 -5.31 -18.88 8.73
C GLY A 27 -5.33 -18.46 7.25
N VAL A 28 -5.13 -17.16 7.00
CA VAL A 28 -5.18 -16.55 5.66
C VAL A 28 -3.83 -16.63 4.95
N ILE A 29 -2.73 -16.83 5.68
CA ILE A 29 -1.37 -16.94 5.16
C ILE A 29 -0.79 -18.31 5.51
N SER A 30 -0.37 -19.06 4.49
CA SER A 30 0.42 -20.27 4.60
C SER A 30 1.88 -19.95 4.32
N VAL A 31 2.78 -20.32 5.22
CA VAL A 31 4.22 -20.07 5.07
C VAL A 31 4.92 -21.39 4.77
N GLU A 32 5.60 -21.45 3.63
CA GLU A 32 6.57 -22.48 3.29
C GLU A 32 7.97 -21.94 3.56
N THR A 33 8.92 -22.79 4.01
CA THR A 33 10.24 -22.32 4.44
C THR A 33 11.38 -22.98 3.65
N ALA A 34 12.44 -22.22 3.42
CA ALA A 34 13.73 -22.69 2.91
C ALA A 34 14.85 -22.25 3.87
N ALA A 35 15.81 -23.13 4.13
CA ALA A 35 16.91 -22.87 5.05
C ALA A 35 18.15 -22.23 4.40
N ASP A 36 18.17 -22.15 3.08
CA ASP A 36 19.25 -21.59 2.29
C ASP A 36 18.74 -21.09 0.93
N GLY A 37 19.60 -20.36 0.22
CA GLY A 37 19.24 -19.78 -1.06
C GLY A 37 19.03 -20.80 -2.19
N ASP A 38 19.74 -21.94 -2.15
CA ASP A 38 19.64 -22.98 -3.19
C ASP A 38 18.30 -23.71 -3.05
N LYS A 39 17.88 -24.03 -1.81
CA LYS A 39 16.53 -24.56 -1.54
C LYS A 39 15.45 -23.54 -1.87
N GLY A 40 15.69 -22.27 -1.57
CA GLY A 40 14.80 -21.17 -1.96
C GLY A 40 14.60 -21.13 -3.48
N MET A 41 15.66 -21.22 -4.25
CA MET A 41 15.63 -21.26 -5.71
C MET A 41 14.85 -22.46 -6.25
N GLU A 42 15.07 -23.66 -5.69
CA GLU A 42 14.34 -24.87 -6.04
C GLU A 42 12.81 -24.70 -5.84
N LEU A 43 12.42 -24.17 -4.69
CA LEU A 43 11.02 -23.97 -4.35
C LEU A 43 10.36 -22.91 -5.26
N ILE A 44 11.03 -21.82 -5.55
CA ILE A 44 10.54 -20.76 -6.45
C ILE A 44 10.37 -21.31 -7.89
N HIS A 45 11.26 -22.19 -8.34
CA HIS A 45 11.13 -22.79 -9.66
C HIS A 45 9.94 -23.73 -9.78
N ASN A 46 9.57 -24.42 -8.70
CA ASN A 46 8.54 -25.47 -8.71
C ASN A 46 7.15 -24.99 -8.25
N ASN A 47 7.06 -23.84 -7.57
CA ASN A 47 5.83 -23.36 -6.96
C ASN A 47 5.59 -21.87 -7.26
N GLU A 48 4.33 -21.46 -7.16
CA GLU A 48 3.94 -20.05 -7.20
C GLU A 48 3.67 -19.52 -5.78
N TYR A 49 4.20 -18.35 -5.48
CA TYR A 49 4.00 -17.66 -4.21
C TYR A 49 3.38 -16.28 -4.42
N ASP A 50 2.63 -15.82 -3.42
CA ASP A 50 2.04 -14.48 -3.39
C ASP A 50 2.99 -13.43 -2.83
N LEU A 51 4.01 -13.86 -2.09
CA LEU A 51 5.06 -13.03 -1.50
C LEU A 51 6.26 -13.91 -1.12
N ILE A 52 7.46 -13.35 -1.25
CA ILE A 52 8.71 -13.97 -0.77
C ILE A 52 9.31 -13.09 0.33
N LEU A 53 9.51 -13.68 1.51
CA LEU A 53 10.32 -13.13 2.60
C LEU A 53 11.73 -13.70 2.44
N LEU A 54 12.73 -12.82 2.34
CA LEU A 54 14.06 -13.23 1.89
C LEU A 54 15.15 -12.61 2.76
N ASP A 55 15.94 -13.43 3.46
CA ASP A 55 17.16 -12.90 4.05
C ASP A 55 18.23 -12.64 2.96
N VAL A 56 19.00 -11.61 3.16
CA VAL A 56 20.15 -11.29 2.31
C VAL A 56 21.35 -12.20 2.62
N MET A 57 21.50 -12.54 3.90
CA MET A 57 22.68 -13.27 4.42
C MET A 57 22.41 -14.78 4.46
N LEU A 58 22.26 -15.41 3.30
CA LEU A 58 21.98 -16.84 3.19
C LEU A 58 23.25 -17.63 2.85
N PRO A 59 23.40 -18.87 3.32
CA PRO A 59 24.40 -19.79 2.82
C PRO A 59 24.07 -20.24 1.38
N GLY A 60 25.09 -20.57 0.61
CA GLY A 60 24.94 -20.91 -0.81
C GLY A 60 24.66 -19.68 -1.66
N THR A 61 23.51 -19.66 -2.32
CA THR A 61 23.06 -18.49 -3.09
C THR A 61 22.56 -17.38 -2.15
N ASP A 62 23.24 -16.22 -2.14
CA ASP A 62 22.84 -15.08 -1.30
C ASP A 62 21.51 -14.45 -1.75
N GLY A 63 20.84 -13.74 -0.82
CA GLY A 63 19.50 -13.20 -1.07
C GLY A 63 19.42 -12.15 -2.18
N PHE A 64 20.48 -11.37 -2.42
CA PHE A 64 20.51 -10.44 -3.54
C PHE A 64 20.59 -11.17 -4.89
N SER A 65 21.38 -12.23 -4.96
CA SER A 65 21.47 -13.09 -6.15
C SER A 65 20.16 -13.81 -6.41
N LEU A 66 19.50 -14.30 -5.36
CA LEU A 66 18.19 -14.92 -5.47
C LEU A 66 17.10 -13.90 -5.90
N CYS A 67 17.14 -12.67 -5.39
CA CYS A 67 16.25 -11.59 -5.83
C CYS A 67 16.41 -11.30 -7.34
N ARG A 68 17.64 -11.21 -7.85
CA ARG A 68 17.89 -11.03 -9.30
C ARG A 68 17.33 -12.19 -10.13
N TYR A 69 17.52 -13.42 -9.66
CA TYR A 69 16.96 -14.59 -10.31
C TYR A 69 15.42 -14.51 -10.39
N ILE A 70 14.78 -14.21 -9.27
CA ILE A 70 13.31 -14.06 -9.21
C ILE A 70 12.84 -12.98 -10.17
N ARG A 71 13.49 -11.82 -10.20
CA ARG A 71 13.09 -10.69 -11.05
C ARG A 71 13.28 -10.93 -12.54
N ALA A 72 14.14 -11.88 -12.93
CA ALA A 72 14.27 -12.27 -14.34
C ALA A 72 13.01 -12.98 -14.86
N GLU A 73 12.23 -13.65 -14.00
CA GLU A 73 11.13 -14.52 -14.40
C GLU A 73 9.80 -14.13 -13.76
N SER A 74 9.79 -13.35 -12.67
CA SER A 74 8.58 -13.09 -11.88
C SER A 74 8.53 -11.67 -11.32
N SER A 75 7.31 -11.16 -11.21
CA SER A 75 6.97 -9.92 -10.49
C SER A 75 6.43 -10.18 -9.08
N VAL A 76 6.59 -11.38 -8.54
CA VAL A 76 6.15 -11.71 -7.17
C VAL A 76 6.76 -10.72 -6.17
N PRO A 77 5.99 -10.16 -5.23
CA PRO A 77 6.54 -9.25 -4.24
C PRO A 77 7.65 -9.89 -3.42
N ILE A 78 8.73 -9.12 -3.14
CA ILE A 78 9.84 -9.53 -2.30
C ILE A 78 10.01 -8.54 -1.16
N LEU A 79 10.01 -9.04 0.08
CA LEU A 79 10.35 -8.30 1.29
C LEU A 79 11.65 -8.85 1.86
N PHE A 80 12.70 -8.04 1.88
CA PHE A 80 13.95 -8.43 2.54
C PHE A 80 13.82 -8.39 4.06
N LEU A 81 14.31 -9.45 4.73
CA LEU A 81 14.47 -9.56 6.19
C LEU A 81 15.94 -9.77 6.47
N THR A 82 16.69 -8.79 6.98
CA THR A 82 18.13 -8.93 7.08
C THR A 82 18.77 -8.11 8.20
N ALA A 83 19.93 -8.55 8.68
CA ALA A 83 20.74 -7.77 9.60
C ALA A 83 21.45 -6.56 8.95
N ARG A 84 21.50 -6.47 7.61
CA ARG A 84 22.08 -5.34 6.88
C ARG A 84 21.16 -4.14 6.94
N GLY A 85 21.50 -3.16 7.78
CA GLY A 85 20.66 -1.96 8.00
C GLY A 85 21.21 -0.68 7.38
N ARG A 86 22.36 -0.74 6.68
CA ARG A 86 22.96 0.44 6.05
C ARG A 86 22.10 0.97 4.92
N GLU A 87 22.11 2.27 4.75
CA GLU A 87 21.32 2.93 3.68
C GLU A 87 21.72 2.40 2.28
N GLU A 88 23.00 2.18 2.05
CA GLU A 88 23.53 1.62 0.81
C GLU A 88 22.98 0.22 0.50
N ASP A 89 22.86 -0.66 1.51
CA ASP A 89 22.28 -2.00 1.35
C ASP A 89 20.81 -1.94 0.98
N LYS A 90 20.06 -1.01 1.58
CA LYS A 90 18.65 -0.80 1.28
C LYS A 90 18.44 -0.25 -0.13
N LEU A 91 19.20 0.76 -0.53
CA LEU A 91 19.16 1.32 -1.87
C LEU A 91 19.47 0.25 -2.91
N TYR A 92 20.51 -0.55 -2.67
CA TYR A 92 20.85 -1.66 -3.55
C TYR A 92 19.73 -2.71 -3.65
N GLY A 93 19.07 -3.05 -2.54
CA GLY A 93 17.90 -3.94 -2.55
C GLY A 93 16.75 -3.39 -3.40
N TYR A 94 16.45 -2.10 -3.29
CA TYR A 94 15.43 -1.45 -4.11
C TYR A 94 15.82 -1.39 -5.60
N ASP A 95 17.08 -1.14 -5.92
CA ASP A 95 17.59 -1.16 -7.30
C ASP A 95 17.47 -2.56 -7.93
N LEU A 96 17.59 -3.61 -7.12
CA LEU A 96 17.34 -4.99 -7.54
C LEU A 96 15.85 -5.31 -7.73
N GLY A 97 14.96 -4.43 -7.30
CA GLY A 97 13.53 -4.56 -7.46
C GLY A 97 12.80 -5.21 -6.28
N CYS A 98 13.33 -5.17 -5.06
CA CYS A 98 12.52 -5.55 -3.89
C CYS A 98 11.40 -4.53 -3.64
N ASP A 99 10.32 -4.99 -3.05
CA ASP A 99 9.14 -4.15 -2.77
C ASP A 99 9.23 -3.45 -1.42
N ASP A 100 9.93 -4.03 -0.45
CA ASP A 100 10.17 -3.43 0.86
C ASP A 100 11.37 -4.10 1.56
N TYR A 101 11.80 -3.50 2.67
CA TYR A 101 13.00 -3.90 3.41
C TYR A 101 12.74 -3.80 4.92
N MET A 102 13.13 -4.83 5.68
CA MET A 102 12.99 -4.86 7.14
C MET A 102 14.30 -5.31 7.79
N VAL A 103 14.78 -4.52 8.74
CA VAL A 103 16.06 -4.77 9.43
C VAL A 103 15.81 -5.56 10.71
N LYS A 104 16.58 -6.64 10.91
CA LYS A 104 16.64 -7.41 12.17
C LYS A 104 17.38 -6.61 13.25
N PRO A 105 16.89 -6.60 14.54
CA PRO A 105 15.69 -7.27 15.01
C PRO A 105 14.40 -6.51 14.69
N PHE A 106 13.31 -7.22 14.40
CA PHE A 106 12.01 -6.65 14.09
C PHE A 106 10.90 -7.24 14.96
N SER A 107 9.77 -6.56 15.02
CA SER A 107 8.56 -7.06 15.67
C SER A 107 7.78 -7.97 14.72
N LEU A 108 7.33 -9.16 15.20
CA LEU A 108 6.47 -10.06 14.43
C LEU A 108 5.15 -9.38 14.02
N ALA A 109 4.62 -8.51 14.87
CA ALA A 109 3.41 -7.75 14.56
C ALA A 109 3.64 -6.77 13.40
N GLU A 110 4.82 -6.12 13.35
CA GLU A 110 5.21 -5.22 12.26
C GLU A 110 5.42 -6.01 10.96
N LEU A 111 6.14 -7.14 11.02
CA LEU A 111 6.32 -8.03 9.88
C LEU A 111 4.96 -8.48 9.32
N TYR A 112 4.07 -8.97 10.15
CA TYR A 112 2.74 -9.41 9.74
C TYR A 112 1.92 -8.28 9.11
N ALA A 113 1.98 -7.07 9.66
CA ALA A 113 1.30 -5.90 9.10
C ALA A 113 1.85 -5.52 7.71
N LYS A 114 3.18 -5.52 7.53
CA LYS A 114 3.83 -5.27 6.23
C LYS A 114 3.47 -6.34 5.20
N VAL A 115 3.56 -7.62 5.57
CA VAL A 115 3.19 -8.75 4.71
C VAL A 115 1.75 -8.60 4.22
N ASN A 116 0.81 -8.33 5.11
CA ASN A 116 -0.59 -8.11 4.73
C ASN A 116 -0.77 -6.90 3.80
N ALA A 117 -0.03 -5.82 4.02
CA ALA A 117 -0.10 -4.63 3.17
C ALA A 117 0.41 -4.92 1.75
N ILE A 118 1.50 -5.70 1.63
CA ILE A 118 2.08 -6.10 0.34
C ILE A 118 1.13 -7.07 -0.38
N LEU A 119 0.65 -8.12 0.29
CA LEU A 119 -0.27 -9.11 -0.27
C LEU A 119 -1.58 -8.48 -0.77
N LYS A 120 -2.13 -7.53 -0.03
CA LYS A 120 -3.32 -6.79 -0.45
C LYS A 120 -3.06 -5.96 -1.70
N ARG A 121 -1.87 -5.37 -1.85
CA ARG A 121 -1.49 -4.60 -3.04
C ARG A 121 -1.25 -5.47 -4.26
N SER A 122 -0.54 -6.59 -4.11
CA SER A 122 -0.12 -7.45 -5.23
C SER A 122 -1.29 -8.14 -5.93
N LYS A 123 -2.31 -8.56 -5.20
CA LYS A 123 -3.51 -9.18 -5.81
C LYS A 123 -4.57 -8.17 -6.31
N GLY A 124 -4.19 -6.90 -6.44
CA GLY A 124 -5.22 -5.87 -6.69
C GLY A 124 -6.27 -5.86 -5.57
N MET A 125 -5.99 -6.57 -4.46
CA MET A 125 -6.64 -6.44 -3.17
C MET A 125 -5.99 -5.30 -2.34
N THR A 126 -5.46 -4.22 -2.93
CA THR A 126 -6.12 -3.01 -2.53
C THR A 126 -7.57 -3.39 -2.76
N VAL A 127 -8.30 -3.76 -1.73
CA VAL A 127 -9.70 -3.48 -1.74
C VAL A 127 -9.71 -2.04 -2.21
N SER A 128 -9.95 -1.86 -3.52
CA SER A 128 -10.52 -0.63 -3.96
C SER A 128 -11.84 -0.66 -3.24
N LYS A 129 -11.76 -0.29 -1.95
CA LYS A 129 -12.97 0.01 -1.24
C LYS A 129 -13.44 1.22 -1.99
N VAL A 130 -14.24 0.93 -3.04
CA VAL A 130 -14.96 1.98 -3.72
C VAL A 130 -15.53 2.78 -2.59
N MET A 131 -14.92 3.92 -2.33
CA MET A 131 -15.36 4.78 -1.26
C MET A 131 -16.72 5.29 -1.68
N THR A 132 -17.71 5.17 -0.81
CA THR A 132 -19.07 5.62 -1.08
C THR A 132 -19.52 6.62 -0.03
N CYS A 133 -20.13 7.69 -0.48
CA CYS A 133 -20.78 8.67 0.36
C CYS A 133 -22.04 9.13 -0.36
N GLY A 134 -23.21 8.70 0.11
CA GLY A 134 -24.50 8.96 -0.51
C GLY A 134 -24.48 8.63 -2.01
N LYS A 135 -24.58 9.66 -2.83
CA LYS A 135 -24.60 9.55 -4.30
C LYS A 135 -23.24 9.53 -4.98
N ILE A 136 -22.16 9.66 -4.21
CA ILE A 136 -20.78 9.71 -4.72
C ILE A 136 -20.11 8.37 -4.47
N SER A 137 -19.43 7.84 -5.48
CA SER A 137 -18.49 6.74 -5.32
C SER A 137 -17.16 7.04 -6.05
N LEU A 138 -16.05 6.66 -5.43
CA LEU A 138 -14.71 6.85 -5.94
C LEU A 138 -13.95 5.52 -5.85
N ASP A 139 -13.46 5.01 -6.97
CA ASP A 139 -12.55 3.88 -7.04
C ASP A 139 -11.11 4.41 -7.13
N PRO A 140 -10.31 4.33 -6.06
CA PRO A 140 -8.96 4.89 -6.05
C PRO A 140 -7.96 4.11 -6.92
N VAL A 141 -8.25 2.86 -7.26
CA VAL A 141 -7.37 2.05 -8.13
C VAL A 141 -7.63 2.37 -9.59
N LYS A 142 -8.90 2.41 -9.99
CA LYS A 142 -9.28 2.77 -11.36
C LYS A 142 -9.23 4.29 -11.61
N MET A 143 -9.04 5.09 -10.57
CA MET A 143 -9.14 6.55 -10.59
C MET A 143 -10.46 7.04 -11.19
N THR A 144 -11.56 6.29 -10.96
CA THR A 144 -12.89 6.62 -11.49
C THR A 144 -13.78 7.20 -10.39
N VAL A 145 -14.57 8.18 -10.77
CA VAL A 145 -15.56 8.83 -9.90
C VAL A 145 -16.95 8.70 -10.53
N MET A 146 -17.92 8.34 -9.71
CA MET A 146 -19.33 8.33 -10.10
C MET A 146 -20.13 9.28 -9.22
N ALA A 147 -21.06 10.00 -9.81
CA ALA A 147 -22.00 10.87 -9.11
C ALA A 147 -23.41 10.62 -9.65
N ASP A 148 -24.37 10.32 -8.78
CA ASP A 148 -25.73 9.94 -9.17
C ASP A 148 -25.78 8.80 -10.21
N GLY A 149 -24.83 7.83 -10.14
CA GLY A 149 -24.72 6.71 -11.07
C GLY A 149 -24.03 7.02 -12.41
N ASN A 150 -23.62 8.27 -12.66
CA ASN A 150 -22.94 8.67 -13.88
C ASN A 150 -21.44 8.88 -13.63
N ALA A 151 -20.62 8.50 -14.61
CA ALA A 151 -19.18 8.75 -14.55
C ALA A 151 -18.88 10.25 -14.64
N VAL A 152 -17.98 10.72 -13.79
CA VAL A 152 -17.54 12.11 -13.72
C VAL A 152 -16.04 12.18 -13.89
N GLU A 153 -15.57 12.91 -14.89
CA GLU A 153 -14.15 13.22 -15.06
C GLU A 153 -13.80 14.44 -14.20
N LEU A 154 -12.80 14.25 -13.33
CA LEU A 154 -12.29 15.30 -12.47
C LEU A 154 -10.83 15.62 -12.85
N PRO A 155 -10.46 16.92 -12.92
CA PRO A 155 -9.06 17.29 -12.97
C PRO A 155 -8.31 16.80 -11.72
N PRO A 156 -6.96 16.64 -11.80
CA PRO A 156 -6.19 15.99 -10.72
C PRO A 156 -6.38 16.62 -9.33
N LYS A 157 -6.46 17.93 -9.23
CA LYS A 157 -6.62 18.62 -7.94
C LYS A 157 -8.01 18.40 -7.32
N GLU A 158 -9.07 18.44 -8.14
CA GLU A 158 -10.44 18.13 -7.72
C GLU A 158 -10.58 16.66 -7.29
N TYR A 159 -9.92 15.75 -8.00
CA TYR A 159 -9.87 14.34 -7.63
C TYR A 159 -9.21 14.13 -6.26
N GLU A 160 -8.03 14.72 -6.03
CA GLU A 160 -7.32 14.59 -4.75
C GLU A 160 -8.11 15.21 -3.58
N ILE A 161 -8.76 16.35 -3.79
CA ILE A 161 -9.66 16.95 -2.79
C ILE A 161 -10.80 15.99 -2.46
N LEU A 162 -11.49 15.45 -3.48
CA LEU A 162 -12.62 14.53 -3.26
C LEU A 162 -12.16 13.29 -2.51
N LYS A 163 -11.07 12.67 -2.95
CA LYS A 163 -10.48 11.49 -2.32
C LYS A 163 -10.20 11.74 -0.83
N TYR A 164 -9.54 12.85 -0.51
CA TYR A 164 -9.22 13.20 0.87
C TYR A 164 -10.48 13.43 1.73
N LEU A 165 -11.50 14.10 1.17
CA LEU A 165 -12.78 14.28 1.86
C LEU A 165 -13.54 12.95 2.07
N MET A 166 -13.42 12.00 1.14
CA MET A 166 -14.03 10.66 1.27
C MET A 166 -13.31 9.80 2.31
N GLU A 167 -11.98 9.90 2.39
CA GLU A 167 -11.18 9.25 3.45
C GLU A 167 -11.56 9.77 4.85
N HIS A 168 -12.02 11.03 4.92
CA HIS A 168 -12.43 11.72 6.16
C HIS A 168 -13.94 12.02 6.16
N LYS A 169 -14.74 11.08 5.64
CA LYS A 169 -16.21 11.21 5.63
C LYS A 169 -16.72 11.61 7.02
N ASP A 170 -17.66 12.54 7.03
CA ASP A 170 -18.28 13.09 8.23
C ASP A 170 -17.37 13.90 9.17
N CYS A 171 -16.10 14.07 8.83
CA CYS A 171 -15.17 14.94 9.53
C CYS A 171 -15.07 16.32 8.86
N VAL A 172 -14.81 17.36 9.65
CA VAL A 172 -14.51 18.70 9.13
C VAL A 172 -13.03 18.77 8.79
N VAL A 173 -12.71 19.02 7.52
CA VAL A 173 -11.33 19.17 7.02
C VAL A 173 -11.07 20.67 6.82
N GLY A 174 -9.97 21.15 7.42
CA GLY A 174 -9.54 22.55 7.33
C GLY A 174 -9.05 22.91 5.92
N ARG A 175 -9.10 24.22 5.58
CA ARG A 175 -8.56 24.72 4.30
C ARG A 175 -7.06 24.51 4.20
N ASP A 176 -6.33 24.81 5.29
CA ASP A 176 -4.88 24.63 5.36
C ASP A 176 -4.50 23.15 5.18
N THR A 177 -5.25 22.24 5.82
CA THR A 177 -5.06 20.80 5.67
C THR A 177 -5.25 20.35 4.21
N LEU A 178 -6.29 20.83 3.52
CA LEU A 178 -6.50 20.54 2.10
C LEU A 178 -5.43 21.15 1.24
N LEU A 179 -4.97 22.35 1.57
CA LEU A 179 -3.90 23.04 0.85
C LEU A 179 -2.60 22.23 0.93
N ASP A 180 -2.16 21.91 2.12
CA ASP A 180 -0.92 21.16 2.37
C ASP A 180 -0.95 19.78 1.70
N ARG A 181 -2.07 19.08 1.80
CA ARG A 181 -2.22 17.72 1.23
C ARG A 181 -2.24 17.69 -0.27
N VAL A 182 -2.87 18.67 -0.91
CA VAL A 182 -3.11 18.66 -2.37
C VAL A 182 -2.07 19.47 -3.13
N TRP A 183 -1.48 20.51 -2.52
CA TRP A 183 -0.48 21.36 -3.16
C TRP A 183 0.93 21.19 -2.57
N GLY A 184 1.06 20.63 -1.37
CA GLY A 184 2.32 20.45 -0.65
C GLY A 184 2.62 21.62 0.30
N TYR A 185 3.50 21.35 1.28
CA TYR A 185 3.88 22.33 2.31
C TYR A 185 4.62 23.56 1.75
N ASP A 186 5.22 23.44 0.58
CA ASP A 186 5.96 24.54 -0.07
C ASP A 186 5.07 25.43 -0.94
N TYR A 187 3.76 25.28 -0.87
CA TYR A 187 2.84 26.10 -1.65
C TYR A 187 2.53 27.43 -0.95
N PHE A 188 3.05 28.54 -1.47
CA PHE A 188 2.86 29.89 -0.91
C PHE A 188 1.64 30.65 -1.48
N GLY A 189 0.66 29.95 -2.03
CA GLY A 189 -0.57 30.55 -2.56
C GLY A 189 -1.62 30.83 -1.47
N ALA A 190 -2.61 31.66 -1.81
CA ALA A 190 -3.70 32.00 -0.89
C ALA A 190 -4.68 30.83 -0.71
N ASP A 191 -5.22 30.66 0.51
CA ASP A 191 -6.23 29.62 0.91
C ASP A 191 -7.47 29.61 0.01
N ARG A 192 -7.75 30.73 -0.65
CA ARG A 192 -8.86 30.87 -1.62
C ARG A 192 -8.75 29.93 -2.83
N VAL A 193 -7.55 29.38 -3.09
CA VAL A 193 -7.37 28.38 -4.15
C VAL A 193 -8.22 27.14 -3.86
N VAL A 194 -8.28 26.69 -2.61
CA VAL A 194 -9.10 25.55 -2.18
C VAL A 194 -10.57 25.81 -2.44
N ASP A 195 -11.07 27.01 -2.10
CA ASP A 195 -12.48 27.41 -2.29
C ASP A 195 -12.88 27.35 -3.78
N ASN A 196 -11.95 27.79 -4.67
CA ASN A 196 -12.17 27.73 -6.12
C ASN A 196 -12.26 26.28 -6.64
N HIS A 197 -11.39 25.38 -6.16
CA HIS A 197 -11.42 23.99 -6.56
C HIS A 197 -12.64 23.27 -5.98
N ILE A 198 -13.05 23.55 -4.75
CA ILE A 198 -14.32 23.04 -4.18
C ILE A 198 -15.52 23.50 -5.02
N LYS A 199 -15.55 24.76 -5.49
CA LYS A 199 -16.62 25.24 -6.37
C LYS A 199 -16.65 24.47 -7.69
N LYS A 200 -15.49 24.23 -8.32
CA LYS A 200 -15.38 23.43 -9.55
C LYS A 200 -15.82 21.98 -9.31
N LEU A 201 -15.33 21.37 -8.22
CA LEU A 201 -15.69 20.01 -7.82
C LEU A 201 -17.21 19.87 -7.64
N ARG A 202 -17.85 20.75 -6.87
CA ARG A 202 -19.31 20.76 -6.69
C ARG A 202 -20.05 20.85 -8.02
N LYS A 203 -19.56 21.69 -8.93
CA LYS A 203 -20.16 21.86 -10.26
C LYS A 203 -20.04 20.57 -11.09
N ALA A 204 -18.88 19.93 -11.08
CA ALA A 204 -18.66 18.67 -11.79
C ALA A 204 -19.51 17.52 -11.26
N MET A 205 -19.75 17.49 -9.95
CA MET A 205 -20.55 16.45 -9.26
C MET A 205 -22.07 16.66 -9.42
N GLY A 206 -22.53 17.74 -10.04
CA GLY A 206 -23.94 18.02 -10.23
C GLY A 206 -24.74 18.06 -8.91
N THR A 207 -25.85 17.32 -8.83
CA THR A 207 -26.69 17.26 -7.62
C THR A 207 -25.95 16.67 -6.42
N ALA A 208 -25.07 15.71 -6.64
CA ALA A 208 -24.23 15.09 -5.60
C ALA A 208 -23.21 16.06 -4.98
N GLY A 209 -22.87 17.14 -5.69
CA GLY A 209 -21.99 18.21 -5.17
C GLY A 209 -22.53 18.88 -3.90
N SER A 210 -23.84 18.80 -3.64
CA SER A 210 -24.46 19.29 -2.42
C SER A 210 -24.05 18.54 -1.15
N GLN A 211 -23.47 17.34 -1.29
CA GLN A 211 -22.94 16.55 -0.19
C GLN A 211 -21.63 17.11 0.38
N ILE A 212 -20.91 17.93 -0.41
CA ILE A 212 -19.73 18.66 0.06
C ILE A 212 -20.22 19.93 0.76
N LYS A 213 -20.28 19.92 2.08
CA LYS A 213 -20.77 21.05 2.88
C LYS A 213 -19.64 22.02 3.23
N THR A 214 -19.95 23.31 3.27
CA THR A 214 -19.06 24.32 3.84
C THR A 214 -19.36 24.45 5.32
N VAL A 215 -18.34 24.31 6.16
CA VAL A 215 -18.42 24.63 7.59
C VAL A 215 -17.76 25.99 7.79
N ILE A 216 -18.58 26.99 8.10
CA ILE A 216 -18.17 28.38 8.18
C ILE A 216 -16.96 28.51 9.14
N SER A 217 -15.93 29.22 8.72
CA SER A 217 -14.67 29.47 9.43
C SER A 217 -13.84 28.22 9.77
N LYS A 218 -14.29 26.99 9.38
CA LYS A 218 -13.58 25.74 9.72
C LYS A 218 -13.10 24.96 8.49
N GLY A 219 -13.81 25.01 7.36
CA GLY A 219 -13.43 24.28 6.16
C GLY A 219 -14.58 23.56 5.48
N TYR A 220 -14.35 22.31 5.09
CA TYR A 220 -15.30 21.51 4.32
C TYR A 220 -15.54 20.15 4.96
N LYS A 221 -16.72 19.59 4.69
CA LYS A 221 -17.12 18.27 5.16
C LYS A 221 -17.88 17.57 4.05
N LEU A 222 -17.58 16.30 3.81
CA LEU A 222 -18.38 15.43 2.96
C LEU A 222 -19.31 14.60 3.84
N THR A 223 -20.58 14.56 3.49
CA THR A 223 -21.64 13.82 4.24
C THR A 223 -22.66 13.26 3.26
N ASP A 224 -23.40 12.24 3.65
CA ASP A 224 -24.51 11.66 2.89
C ASP A 224 -25.62 12.65 2.62
#